data_33d52e11faaedee88c474dbe273e76f4
#
_entry.id   33d52e11faaedee88c474dbe273e76f4
#
_cell.length_a   1.000
_cell.length_b   1.000
_cell.length_c   1.000
_cell.angle_alpha   90.00
_cell.angle_beta   90.00
_cell.angle_gamma   90.00
#
_symmetry.space_group_name_H-M   'P 1'
#
loop_
_entity.id
_entity.type
_entity.pdbx_description
1 polymer ?
#
loop_
_entity_poly.entity_id
_entity_poly.type
_entity_poly.pdbx_seq_one_letter_code
_entity_poly.pdbx_strand_id
1 'polypeptide(L)'
;MSRFIRYLPFFIGLGLLPVLHACVDQYDPGLTANTNLLVVEGIVTDQSSVQTISLSRSRSSRDSLTKIPIQRAAVTVLVNGSTPVRLSEVEPGIYQFPAGFKGQVGQSYQLRFRTEQGVAYESSVETMVPVPPVLRAYDTFNEQGIRTTADSRPVPTNDVYVDFQDPGAQTNFYLWRWRLYESQRWCATCEQGRYTLTDLGPVGSGPINVLGCVRDTTLGIFNLFDYPCRGLCWDIFYSTDVNVFADLNADGRLQVGRKVASIPIYQRDQALLVIEQLSLSPNAYRYYKLFADQTQNTGTLADTPPAPTVGNVRNLADPNENVVGYFSAASVAVLPYKLTRQNVTTGSYQGLFYAINRRLPNVESPRNGGSSAGVGVPSAICIPSRTRTDLLPPGW
;
A
#
# COMPACT_ATOMS: atom_id res chain seq x y z
N MET A 1 -48.55 -59.53 39.17
CA MET A 1 -47.28 -59.69 38.47
C MET A 1 -47.45 -59.24 37.04
N SER A 2 -47.50 -57.97 36.77
CA SER A 2 -47.54 -57.45 35.38
C SER A 2 -47.48 -55.92 35.38
N ARG A 3 -46.33 -55.31 35.80
CA ARG A 3 -46.11 -53.86 35.64
C ARG A 3 -44.61 -53.44 35.58
N PHE A 4 -43.66 -54.36 35.31
CA PHE A 4 -42.23 -54.04 35.38
C PHE A 4 -41.46 -54.09 34.03
N ILE A 5 -42.13 -54.30 32.90
CA ILE A 5 -41.45 -54.51 31.62
C ILE A 5 -41.59 -53.31 30.61
N ARG A 6 -42.09 -52.14 31.08
CA ARG A 6 -42.39 -51.04 30.11
C ARG A 6 -41.39 -49.88 30.10
N TYR A 7 -40.34 -49.92 30.90
CA TYR A 7 -39.37 -48.81 30.97
C TYR A 7 -37.92 -49.17 30.57
N LEU A 8 -37.66 -50.40 30.17
CA LEU A 8 -36.31 -50.84 29.79
C LEU A 8 -35.79 -50.30 28.43
N PRO A 9 -36.60 -50.00 27.38
CA PRO A 9 -36.08 -49.44 26.15
C PRO A 9 -35.75 -47.92 26.21
N PHE A 10 -36.22 -47.19 27.26
CA PHE A 10 -35.99 -45.75 27.33
C PHE A 10 -34.62 -45.37 27.93
N PHE A 11 -34.00 -46.27 28.69
CA PHE A 11 -32.67 -46.02 29.28
C PHE A 11 -31.52 -46.44 28.37
N ILE A 12 -31.72 -47.27 27.35
CA ILE A 12 -30.70 -47.66 26.39
C ILE A 12 -30.51 -46.56 25.32
N GLY A 13 -31.53 -45.73 25.04
CA GLY A 13 -31.42 -44.58 24.12
C GLY A 13 -30.69 -43.37 24.66
N LEU A 14 -30.61 -43.23 25.97
CA LEU A 14 -29.97 -42.07 26.62
C LEU A 14 -28.47 -42.25 26.88
N GLY A 15 -27.95 -43.47 26.77
CA GLY A 15 -26.53 -43.78 26.98
C GLY A 15 -25.63 -43.63 25.74
N LEU A 16 -26.22 -43.38 24.53
CA LEU A 16 -25.45 -43.27 23.29
C LEU A 16 -25.20 -41.83 22.81
N LEU A 17 -25.59 -40.84 23.58
CA LEU A 17 -25.47 -39.40 23.17
C LEU A 17 -24.17 -38.67 23.52
N PRO A 18 -23.16 -39.19 24.22
CA PRO A 18 -21.95 -38.43 24.52
C PRO A 18 -20.71 -38.78 23.65
N VAL A 19 -20.84 -39.40 22.48
CA VAL A 19 -19.64 -39.85 21.73
C VAL A 19 -19.35 -39.03 20.47
N LEU A 20 -20.01 -37.90 20.27
CA LEU A 20 -19.70 -36.98 19.17
C LEU A 20 -19.05 -35.67 19.66
N HIS A 21 -18.07 -35.78 20.54
CA HIS A 21 -17.09 -34.69 20.66
C HIS A 21 -16.03 -34.92 19.59
N ALA A 22 -16.27 -34.40 18.40
CA ALA A 22 -15.22 -34.20 17.43
C ALA A 22 -14.27 -33.15 18.01
N CYS A 23 -13.16 -33.58 18.59
CA CYS A 23 -12.00 -32.72 18.82
C CYS A 23 -11.55 -32.25 17.45
N VAL A 24 -11.85 -31.02 17.08
CA VAL A 24 -11.15 -30.33 16.00
C VAL A 24 -9.80 -29.95 16.61
N ASP A 25 -8.80 -30.80 16.44
CA ASP A 25 -7.43 -30.44 16.70
C ASP A 25 -7.08 -29.26 15.79
N GLN A 26 -6.77 -28.12 16.39
CA GLN A 26 -6.25 -26.98 15.66
C GLN A 26 -4.88 -27.39 15.09
N TYR A 27 -4.84 -27.77 13.83
CA TYR A 27 -3.59 -28.02 13.11
C TYR A 27 -2.82 -26.71 13.06
N ASP A 28 -1.82 -26.57 13.90
CA ASP A 28 -0.78 -25.55 13.77
C ASP A 28 0.28 -26.10 12.80
N PRO A 29 0.32 -25.61 11.56
CA PRO A 29 1.28 -26.10 10.56
C PRO A 29 2.69 -25.63 10.87
N GLY A 30 3.07 -25.40 12.14
CA GLY A 30 4.42 -25.11 12.58
C GLY A 30 5.35 -24.54 11.48
N LEU A 31 4.92 -23.45 10.82
CA LEU A 31 5.69 -22.78 9.77
C LEU A 31 6.92 -22.11 10.41
N THR A 32 7.83 -22.90 10.95
CA THR A 32 9.18 -22.48 11.31
C THR A 32 10.03 -22.36 10.06
N ALA A 33 9.55 -21.68 9.05
CA ALA A 33 10.37 -21.30 7.92
C ALA A 33 11.17 -20.06 8.35
N ASN A 34 12.41 -20.25 8.78
CA ASN A 34 13.44 -19.22 8.75
C ASN A 34 13.69 -18.84 7.27
N THR A 35 12.73 -18.21 6.64
CA THR A 35 12.80 -17.85 5.23
C THR A 35 13.56 -16.54 5.10
N ASN A 36 14.85 -16.65 4.84
CA ASN A 36 15.69 -15.53 4.42
C ASN A 36 15.58 -15.38 2.90
N LEU A 37 14.37 -15.00 2.43
CA LEU A 37 14.09 -14.88 1.00
C LEU A 37 14.60 -13.55 0.45
N LEU A 38 15.26 -13.58 -0.69
CA LEU A 38 15.55 -12.40 -1.48
C LEU A 38 14.24 -11.88 -2.08
N VAL A 39 13.97 -10.59 -1.91
CA VAL A 39 12.78 -9.88 -2.44
C VAL A 39 13.25 -8.83 -3.42
N VAL A 40 12.75 -8.90 -4.65
CA VAL A 40 13.06 -7.96 -5.73
C VAL A 40 11.75 -7.33 -6.22
N GLU A 41 11.62 -6.01 -6.13
CA GLU A 41 10.45 -5.28 -6.56
C GLU A 41 10.86 -4.12 -7.46
N GLY A 42 10.33 -4.07 -8.66
CA GLY A 42 10.61 -2.96 -9.59
C GLY A 42 9.77 -3.02 -10.86
N ILE A 43 9.34 -1.85 -11.30
CA ILE A 43 8.61 -1.71 -12.56
C ILE A 43 9.26 -0.57 -13.36
N VAL A 44 9.74 -0.89 -14.55
CA VAL A 44 10.12 0.13 -15.52
C VAL A 44 8.86 0.67 -16.19
N THR A 45 8.67 1.98 -16.16
CA THR A 45 7.51 2.62 -16.78
C THR A 45 7.91 3.68 -17.82
N ASP A 46 6.96 4.06 -18.68
CA ASP A 46 7.09 5.17 -19.61
C ASP A 46 6.81 6.56 -18.98
N GLN A 47 6.62 6.59 -17.66
CA GLN A 47 6.37 7.83 -16.94
C GLN A 47 7.66 8.61 -16.66
N SER A 48 7.55 9.94 -16.53
CA SER A 48 8.69 10.82 -16.21
C SER A 48 8.97 10.92 -14.70
N SER A 49 8.17 10.26 -13.86
CA SER A 49 8.38 10.22 -12.42
C SER A 49 9.65 9.44 -12.06
N VAL A 50 10.17 9.71 -10.87
CA VAL A 50 11.29 8.93 -10.33
C VAL A 50 10.91 7.45 -10.25
N GLN A 51 11.75 6.60 -10.82
CA GLN A 51 11.56 5.14 -10.83
C GLN A 51 12.64 4.47 -10.00
N THR A 52 12.26 3.45 -9.26
CA THR A 52 13.17 2.75 -8.34
C THR A 52 12.98 1.25 -8.39
N ILE A 53 14.04 0.51 -8.02
CA ILE A 53 14.03 -0.92 -7.75
C ILE A 53 14.37 -1.13 -6.27
N SER A 54 13.59 -1.95 -5.58
CA SER A 54 13.81 -2.32 -4.18
C SER A 54 14.44 -3.70 -4.11
N LEU A 55 15.56 -3.82 -3.41
CA LEU A 55 16.25 -5.06 -3.12
C LEU A 55 16.33 -5.28 -1.61
N SER A 56 15.78 -6.38 -1.12
CA SER A 56 15.78 -6.69 0.30
C SER A 56 15.78 -8.19 0.56
N ARG A 57 16.09 -8.60 1.79
CA ARG A 57 15.81 -9.94 2.30
C ARG A 57 14.70 -9.89 3.34
N SER A 58 13.74 -10.79 3.25
CA SER A 58 12.77 -10.99 4.30
C SER A 58 13.33 -11.97 5.34
N ARG A 59 13.32 -11.57 6.60
CA ARG A 59 13.61 -12.48 7.71
C ARG A 59 12.34 -12.65 8.53
N SER A 60 11.82 -13.87 8.58
CA SER A 60 10.74 -14.23 9.48
C SER A 60 11.33 -14.68 10.81
N SER A 61 10.89 -14.10 11.91
CA SER A 61 11.05 -14.62 13.26
C SER A 61 9.67 -14.93 13.83
N ARG A 62 9.59 -15.66 14.94
CA ARG A 62 8.30 -16.09 15.52
C ARG A 62 7.25 -14.99 15.64
N ASP A 63 7.67 -13.74 15.87
CA ASP A 63 6.77 -12.62 16.19
C ASP A 63 6.90 -11.42 15.24
N SER A 64 7.80 -11.46 14.23
CA SER A 64 8.00 -10.34 13.33
C SER A 64 8.54 -10.73 11.97
N LEU A 65 8.06 -10.05 10.94
CA LEU A 65 8.63 -10.06 9.61
C LEU A 65 9.51 -8.80 9.45
N THR A 66 10.83 -9.00 9.32
CA THR A 66 11.78 -7.90 9.15
C THR A 66 12.25 -7.83 7.71
N LYS A 67 12.18 -6.64 7.11
CA LYS A 67 12.75 -6.34 5.79
C LYS A 67 14.18 -5.82 5.97
N ILE A 68 15.18 -6.58 5.50
CA ILE A 68 16.60 -6.22 5.57
C ILE A 68 17.02 -5.73 4.19
N PRO A 69 17.42 -4.43 4.03
CA PRO A 69 17.80 -3.90 2.74
C PRO A 69 19.12 -4.53 2.24
N ILE A 70 19.21 -4.81 0.93
CA ILE A 70 20.45 -5.15 0.27
C ILE A 70 21.10 -3.88 -0.22
N GLN A 71 22.16 -3.48 0.46
CA GLN A 71 22.92 -2.27 0.20
C GLN A 71 24.13 -2.55 -0.68
N ARG A 72 24.65 -1.51 -1.31
CA ARG A 72 25.88 -1.51 -2.10
C ARG A 72 25.91 -2.55 -3.22
N ALA A 73 24.73 -2.91 -3.76
CA ALA A 73 24.66 -3.75 -4.95
C ALA A 73 24.94 -2.92 -6.20
N ALA A 74 25.65 -3.53 -7.15
CA ALA A 74 25.78 -2.94 -8.49
C ALA A 74 24.55 -3.33 -9.31
N VAL A 75 23.61 -2.38 -9.49
CA VAL A 75 22.33 -2.61 -10.16
C VAL A 75 22.32 -1.97 -11.55
N THR A 76 21.89 -2.74 -12.54
CA THR A 76 21.82 -2.33 -13.96
C THR A 76 20.57 -2.91 -14.59
N VAL A 77 19.90 -2.14 -15.42
CA VAL A 77 18.85 -2.63 -16.32
C VAL A 77 19.38 -2.58 -17.75
N LEU A 78 19.35 -3.72 -18.43
CA LEU A 78 19.69 -3.81 -19.84
C LEU A 78 18.46 -3.48 -20.68
N VAL A 79 18.59 -2.50 -21.57
CA VAL A 79 17.58 -2.15 -22.57
C VAL A 79 17.93 -2.85 -23.88
N ASN A 80 16.99 -3.58 -24.47
CA ASN A 80 17.14 -4.36 -25.69
C ASN A 80 18.36 -5.31 -25.67
N GLY A 81 18.67 -5.84 -24.48
CA GLY A 81 19.76 -6.81 -24.28
C GLY A 81 21.18 -6.25 -24.35
N SER A 82 21.36 -4.99 -24.74
CA SER A 82 22.70 -4.43 -25.03
C SER A 82 23.01 -3.12 -24.31
N THR A 83 22.04 -2.23 -24.11
CA THR A 83 22.27 -0.90 -23.56
C THR A 83 22.10 -0.91 -22.04
N PRO A 84 23.18 -0.77 -21.25
CA PRO A 84 23.10 -0.79 -19.80
C PRO A 84 22.69 0.57 -19.24
N VAL A 85 21.66 0.59 -18.40
CA VAL A 85 21.26 1.72 -17.57
C VAL A 85 21.63 1.37 -16.11
N ARG A 86 22.60 2.09 -15.55
CA ARG A 86 23.04 1.91 -14.17
C ARG A 86 22.15 2.67 -13.22
N LEU A 87 21.78 2.04 -12.10
CA LEU A 87 21.01 2.64 -11.03
C LEU A 87 21.94 3.04 -9.88
N SER A 88 21.55 4.08 -9.13
CA SER A 88 22.25 4.55 -7.95
C SER A 88 21.43 4.26 -6.69
N GLU A 89 22.08 3.78 -5.63
CA GLU A 89 21.42 3.61 -4.33
C GLU A 89 21.17 5.00 -3.72
N VAL A 90 19.90 5.31 -3.40
CA VAL A 90 19.47 6.60 -2.84
C VAL A 90 19.01 6.46 -1.38
N GLU A 91 18.53 5.31 -1.00
CA GLU A 91 18.20 4.88 0.35
C GLU A 91 18.64 3.42 0.51
N PRO A 92 18.85 2.90 1.74
CA PRO A 92 19.23 1.52 1.94
C PRO A 92 18.35 0.52 1.16
N GLY A 93 18.93 -0.16 0.17
CA GLY A 93 18.25 -1.14 -0.70
C GLY A 93 17.30 -0.57 -1.74
N ILE A 94 17.25 0.75 -1.92
CA ILE A 94 16.44 1.43 -2.96
C ILE A 94 17.38 2.00 -4.02
N TYR A 95 17.25 1.48 -5.23
CA TYR A 95 18.08 1.82 -6.39
C TYR A 95 17.27 2.63 -7.39
N GLN A 96 17.70 3.84 -7.68
CA GLN A 96 17.00 4.80 -8.52
C GLN A 96 17.61 4.84 -9.93
N PHE A 97 16.75 4.89 -10.93
CA PHE A 97 17.13 5.18 -12.32
C PHE A 97 17.69 6.60 -12.44
N PRO A 98 18.54 6.85 -13.46
CA PRO A 98 19.00 8.22 -13.78
C PRO A 98 17.81 9.19 -13.97
N ALA A 99 18.00 10.44 -13.60
CA ALA A 99 16.99 11.46 -13.79
C ALA A 99 16.54 11.54 -15.25
N GLY A 100 15.23 11.63 -15.47
CA GLY A 100 14.64 11.68 -16.81
C GLY A 100 14.57 10.35 -17.55
N PHE A 101 15.01 9.25 -16.94
CA PHE A 101 14.85 7.92 -17.55
C PHE A 101 13.36 7.59 -17.73
N LYS A 102 13.02 7.11 -18.93
CA LYS A 102 11.69 6.62 -19.28
C LYS A 102 11.83 5.34 -20.09
N GLY A 103 11.03 4.36 -19.75
CA GLY A 103 10.83 3.22 -20.61
C GLY A 103 10.11 3.59 -21.91
N GLN A 104 10.18 2.73 -22.90
CA GLN A 104 9.53 2.93 -24.20
C GLN A 104 8.78 1.65 -24.60
N VAL A 105 7.57 1.82 -25.10
CA VAL A 105 6.78 0.72 -25.65
C VAL A 105 7.54 0.04 -26.80
N GLY A 106 7.51 -1.29 -26.79
CA GLY A 106 8.22 -2.14 -27.75
C GLY A 106 9.66 -2.46 -27.37
N GLN A 107 10.24 -1.78 -26.39
CA GLN A 107 11.57 -2.14 -25.87
C GLN A 107 11.49 -3.23 -24.81
N SER A 108 12.58 -3.98 -24.69
CA SER A 108 12.75 -5.01 -23.66
C SER A 108 13.72 -4.55 -22.58
N TYR A 109 13.46 -5.03 -21.36
CA TYR A 109 14.18 -4.66 -20.14
C TYR A 109 14.56 -5.93 -19.37
N GLN A 110 15.79 -5.99 -18.90
CA GLN A 110 16.26 -7.07 -18.05
C GLN A 110 17.03 -6.49 -16.85
N LEU A 111 16.59 -6.79 -15.65
CA LEU A 111 17.31 -6.43 -14.44
C LEU A 111 18.52 -7.35 -14.26
N ARG A 112 19.68 -6.80 -13.95
CA ARG A 112 20.87 -7.49 -13.48
C ARG A 112 21.44 -6.79 -12.28
N PHE A 113 21.83 -7.54 -11.26
CA PHE A 113 22.55 -6.96 -10.14
C PHE A 113 23.55 -7.93 -9.55
N ARG A 114 24.56 -7.37 -8.89
CA ARG A 114 25.56 -8.09 -8.13
C ARG A 114 25.61 -7.53 -6.73
N THR A 115 25.43 -8.39 -5.73
CA THR A 115 25.51 -7.98 -4.33
C THR A 115 26.96 -7.64 -3.95
N GLU A 116 27.15 -6.98 -2.81
CA GLU A 116 28.48 -6.69 -2.26
C GLU A 116 29.33 -7.95 -2.06
N GLN A 117 28.68 -9.09 -1.75
CA GLN A 117 29.33 -10.40 -1.60
C GLN A 117 29.67 -11.05 -2.95
N GLY A 118 29.38 -10.39 -4.07
CA GLY A 118 29.72 -10.86 -5.40
C GLY A 118 28.69 -11.80 -6.04
N VAL A 119 27.57 -12.11 -5.37
CA VAL A 119 26.51 -12.96 -5.94
C VAL A 119 25.75 -12.20 -7.02
N ALA A 120 25.62 -12.83 -8.19
CA ALA A 120 25.01 -12.23 -9.37
C ALA A 120 23.59 -12.78 -9.60
N TYR A 121 22.67 -11.89 -9.95
CA TYR A 121 21.27 -12.18 -10.23
C TYR A 121 20.85 -11.54 -11.54
N GLU A 122 19.89 -12.17 -12.21
CA GLU A 122 19.24 -11.58 -13.39
C GLU A 122 17.74 -11.91 -13.42
N SER A 123 16.94 -11.01 -13.99
CA SER A 123 15.51 -11.26 -14.25
C SER A 123 15.29 -11.96 -15.59
N SER A 124 14.07 -12.45 -15.81
CA SER A 124 13.56 -12.63 -17.18
C SER A 124 13.61 -11.30 -17.94
N VAL A 125 13.56 -11.40 -19.26
CA VAL A 125 13.41 -10.24 -20.15
C VAL A 125 11.93 -9.88 -20.18
N GLU A 126 11.59 -8.62 -19.85
CA GLU A 126 10.25 -8.08 -19.88
C GLU A 126 10.11 -7.04 -21.00
N THR A 127 9.14 -7.22 -21.88
CA THR A 127 8.85 -6.28 -22.96
C THR A 127 7.73 -5.36 -22.56
N MET A 128 7.93 -4.05 -22.73
CA MET A 128 6.90 -3.07 -22.46
C MET A 128 5.87 -3.06 -23.59
N VAL A 129 4.65 -3.48 -23.27
CA VAL A 129 3.53 -3.46 -24.22
C VAL A 129 2.69 -2.20 -24.02
N PRO A 130 1.99 -1.70 -25.07
CA PRO A 130 1.16 -0.51 -24.94
C PRO A 130 -0.03 -0.74 -23.99
N VAL A 131 -0.53 0.34 -23.39
CA VAL A 131 -1.74 0.36 -22.58
C VAL A 131 -2.75 1.32 -23.21
N PRO A 132 -4.05 0.95 -23.31
CA PRO A 132 -5.07 1.87 -23.77
C PRO A 132 -5.35 2.94 -22.72
N PRO A 133 -5.79 4.17 -23.11
CA PRO A 133 -6.19 5.19 -22.18
C PRO A 133 -7.46 4.80 -21.44
N VAL A 134 -7.58 5.20 -20.17
CA VAL A 134 -8.83 5.16 -19.42
C VAL A 134 -9.73 6.27 -19.97
N LEU A 135 -10.94 5.90 -20.43
CA LEU A 135 -11.87 6.83 -21.06
C LEU A 135 -12.66 7.64 -20.03
N ARG A 136 -13.06 6.98 -18.94
CA ARG A 136 -13.90 7.58 -17.92
C ARG A 136 -13.67 6.87 -16.58
N ALA A 137 -13.79 7.63 -15.49
CA ALA A 137 -13.96 7.10 -14.14
C ALA A 137 -15.23 7.66 -13.50
N TYR A 138 -15.85 6.87 -12.61
CA TYR A 138 -16.99 7.27 -11.80
C TYR A 138 -17.00 6.47 -10.49
N ASP A 139 -17.73 6.95 -9.50
CA ASP A 139 -17.83 6.26 -8.22
C ASP A 139 -19.27 6.08 -7.75
N THR A 140 -19.46 5.08 -6.92
CA THR A 140 -20.70 4.82 -6.21
C THR A 140 -20.41 4.67 -4.72
N PHE A 141 -21.30 5.25 -3.89
CA PHE A 141 -21.21 5.03 -2.45
C PHE A 141 -21.64 3.60 -2.09
N ASN A 142 -20.81 2.92 -1.31
CA ASN A 142 -21.07 1.58 -0.82
C ASN A 142 -20.97 1.55 0.71
N GLU A 143 -22.12 1.45 1.38
CA GLU A 143 -22.18 1.40 2.84
C GLU A 143 -21.53 0.13 3.42
N GLN A 144 -21.51 -0.96 2.65
CA GLN A 144 -20.96 -2.26 3.01
C GLN A 144 -19.59 -2.52 2.32
N GLY A 145 -18.77 -1.48 2.17
CA GLY A 145 -17.59 -1.49 1.31
C GLY A 145 -16.50 -2.49 1.70
N ILE A 146 -15.67 -2.17 2.69
CA ILE A 146 -14.57 -3.04 3.13
C ILE A 146 -14.92 -3.70 4.45
N ARG A 147 -14.77 -5.03 4.52
CA ARG A 147 -14.85 -5.80 5.76
C ARG A 147 -13.44 -6.12 6.23
N THR A 148 -13.11 -5.70 7.45
CA THR A 148 -11.85 -6.08 8.10
C THR A 148 -12.11 -7.15 9.15
N THR A 149 -11.15 -8.02 9.38
CA THR A 149 -11.23 -9.02 10.46
C THR A 149 -11.22 -8.40 11.85
N ALA A 150 -10.73 -7.16 11.97
CA ALA A 150 -10.63 -6.43 13.22
C ALA A 150 -11.94 -5.71 13.61
N ASP A 151 -12.76 -5.34 12.63
CA ASP A 151 -14.01 -4.61 12.87
C ASP A 151 -15.21 -5.47 12.45
N SER A 152 -16.15 -5.66 13.36
CA SER A 152 -17.41 -6.37 13.07
C SER A 152 -18.31 -5.60 12.10
N ARG A 153 -18.05 -4.33 11.87
CA ARG A 153 -18.82 -3.46 10.97
C ARG A 153 -18.02 -3.17 9.71
N PRO A 154 -18.65 -3.25 8.54
CA PRO A 154 -18.01 -2.87 7.29
C PRO A 154 -17.66 -1.37 7.29
N VAL A 155 -16.54 -1.03 6.66
CA VAL A 155 -16.11 0.36 6.45
C VAL A 155 -16.76 0.85 5.15
N PRO A 156 -17.55 1.92 5.18
CA PRO A 156 -18.14 2.50 3.97
C PRO A 156 -17.06 3.02 3.01
N THR A 157 -17.30 2.87 1.72
CA THR A 157 -16.37 3.25 0.65
C THR A 157 -17.05 4.04 -0.46
N ASN A 158 -16.26 4.82 -1.22
CA ASN A 158 -16.55 5.09 -2.61
C ASN A 158 -15.90 3.99 -3.46
N ASP A 159 -16.72 3.16 -4.09
CA ASP A 159 -16.26 2.16 -5.05
C ASP A 159 -16.08 2.84 -6.40
N VAL A 160 -14.85 2.80 -6.93
CA VAL A 160 -14.47 3.52 -8.15
C VAL A 160 -14.37 2.55 -9.32
N TYR A 161 -14.97 2.94 -10.43
CA TYR A 161 -15.07 2.17 -11.66
C TYR A 161 -14.47 2.97 -12.81
N VAL A 162 -13.94 2.23 -13.80
CA VAL A 162 -13.41 2.81 -15.03
C VAL A 162 -14.03 2.14 -16.25
N ASP A 163 -14.08 2.92 -17.34
CA ASP A 163 -14.36 2.42 -18.68
C ASP A 163 -13.12 2.62 -19.54
N PHE A 164 -12.77 1.63 -20.36
CA PHE A 164 -11.65 1.70 -21.30
C PHE A 164 -11.93 0.83 -22.53
N GLN A 165 -11.36 1.21 -23.69
CA GLN A 165 -11.44 0.44 -24.89
C GLN A 165 -10.27 -0.54 -24.94
N ASP A 166 -10.56 -1.83 -24.87
CA ASP A 166 -9.55 -2.86 -25.02
C ASP A 166 -9.12 -2.98 -26.50
N PRO A 167 -7.81 -3.07 -26.81
CA PRO A 167 -7.34 -3.34 -28.17
C PRO A 167 -7.67 -4.77 -28.60
N GLY A 168 -8.19 -4.94 -29.82
CA GLY A 168 -8.45 -6.26 -30.38
C GLY A 168 -7.22 -6.97 -30.94
N ALA A 169 -7.41 -8.23 -31.32
CA ALA A 169 -6.44 -9.09 -31.99
C ALA A 169 -5.28 -9.65 -31.13
N GLN A 170 -5.26 -9.41 -29.83
CA GLN A 170 -4.30 -9.99 -28.90
C GLN A 170 -4.86 -9.98 -27.49
N THR A 171 -4.48 -10.97 -26.67
CA THR A 171 -4.84 -10.96 -25.26
C THR A 171 -4.02 -9.91 -24.51
N ASN A 172 -4.71 -9.01 -23.83
CA ASN A 172 -4.13 -7.94 -23.04
C ASN A 172 -4.28 -8.21 -21.53
N PHE A 173 -3.30 -7.77 -20.78
CA PHE A 173 -3.25 -7.95 -19.34
C PHE A 173 -2.99 -6.61 -18.67
N TYR A 174 -3.74 -6.32 -17.60
CA TYR A 174 -3.71 -5.04 -16.92
C TYR A 174 -3.54 -5.20 -15.42
N LEU A 175 -2.87 -4.21 -14.81
CA LEU A 175 -2.80 -3.99 -13.37
C LEU A 175 -3.29 -2.59 -13.07
N TRP A 176 -4.20 -2.42 -12.13
CA TRP A 176 -4.58 -1.11 -11.62
C TRP A 176 -3.94 -0.84 -10.28
N ARG A 177 -3.39 0.37 -10.18
CA ARG A 177 -2.92 0.98 -8.93
C ARG A 177 -3.57 2.34 -8.79
N TRP A 178 -3.58 2.87 -7.60
CA TRP A 178 -4.06 4.22 -7.36
C TRP A 178 -3.28 4.88 -6.22
N ARG A 179 -3.29 6.23 -6.25
CA ARG A 179 -2.84 7.10 -5.19
C ARG A 179 -3.97 8.04 -4.83
N LEU A 180 -4.30 8.13 -3.55
CA LEU A 180 -5.35 9.00 -3.04
C LEU A 180 -4.70 10.15 -2.27
N TYR A 181 -5.07 11.37 -2.60
CA TYR A 181 -4.64 12.57 -1.90
C TYR A 181 -5.81 13.10 -1.08
N GLU A 182 -5.65 13.07 0.24
CA GLU A 182 -6.61 13.58 1.22
C GLU A 182 -6.10 14.89 1.81
N SER A 183 -6.94 15.92 1.85
CA SER A 183 -6.58 17.17 2.50
C SER A 183 -6.38 16.97 4.00
N GLN A 184 -5.21 17.31 4.50
CA GLN A 184 -4.84 17.18 5.91
C GLN A 184 -4.88 18.53 6.61
N ARG A 185 -5.63 18.60 7.71
CA ARG A 185 -5.78 19.83 8.52
C ARG A 185 -4.82 19.88 9.72
N TRP A 186 -4.19 18.74 10.08
CA TRP A 186 -3.34 18.59 11.26
C TRP A 186 -1.95 18.14 10.84
N CYS A 187 -0.96 19.02 11.04
CA CYS A 187 0.39 18.81 10.52
C CYS A 187 1.39 18.26 11.51
N ALA A 188 1.15 18.41 12.79
CA ALA A 188 2.04 17.87 13.83
C ALA A 188 1.28 17.42 15.06
N THR A 189 1.79 16.37 15.71
CA THR A 189 1.43 15.94 17.06
C THR A 189 2.70 15.95 17.90
N CYS A 190 2.72 16.71 19.00
CA CYS A 190 3.84 16.77 19.93
C CYS A 190 3.51 16.05 21.23
N GLU A 191 4.15 14.91 21.45
CA GLU A 191 4.03 14.14 22.71
C GLU A 191 4.97 14.74 23.74
N GLN A 192 4.46 15.01 24.96
CA GLN A 192 5.19 15.67 26.06
C GLN A 192 5.98 16.89 25.58
N GLY A 193 5.38 17.69 24.69
CA GLY A 193 6.08 18.78 24.03
C GLY A 193 5.14 19.79 23.40
N ARG A 194 5.72 20.85 22.89
CA ARG A 194 5.04 21.96 22.24
C ARG A 194 5.68 22.23 20.89
N TYR A 195 4.86 22.61 19.90
CA TYR A 195 5.37 23.01 18.59
C TYR A 195 5.89 24.45 18.63
N THR A 196 7.08 24.68 18.11
CA THR A 196 7.67 26.00 17.98
C THR A 196 8.16 26.27 16.57
N LEU A 197 8.00 27.51 16.14
CA LEU A 197 8.52 28.05 14.88
C LEU A 197 9.56 29.14 15.12
N THR A 198 9.88 29.46 16.39
CA THR A 198 10.72 30.60 16.74
C THR A 198 12.20 30.23 16.75
N ASP A 199 13.00 31.20 16.33
CA ASP A 199 14.43 31.21 16.55
C ASP A 199 14.68 31.37 18.05
N LEU A 200 15.04 30.30 18.73
CA LEU A 200 15.43 30.32 20.14
C LEU A 200 16.97 30.46 20.22
N GLY A 201 17.51 31.60 19.79
CA GLY A 201 18.92 31.93 20.05
C GLY A 201 19.08 32.65 21.40
N PRO A 202 20.14 32.37 22.20
CA PRO A 202 20.53 33.25 23.30
C PRO A 202 20.82 34.64 22.74
N VAL A 203 20.52 35.67 23.53
CA VAL A 203 20.86 37.05 23.16
C VAL A 203 22.37 37.14 22.88
N GLY A 204 22.74 37.33 21.59
CA GLY A 204 24.14 37.42 21.14
C GLY A 204 24.72 36.20 20.41
N SER A 205 24.04 35.06 20.36
CA SER A 205 24.34 33.95 19.45
C SER A 205 23.31 33.95 18.34
N GLY A 206 23.72 33.75 17.09
CA GLY A 206 22.82 33.77 15.95
C GLY A 206 21.58 32.86 16.14
N PRO A 207 20.52 33.05 15.33
CA PRO A 207 19.26 32.35 15.49
C PRO A 207 19.47 30.82 15.43
N ILE A 208 19.06 30.12 16.49
CA ILE A 208 18.90 28.65 16.46
C ILE A 208 17.50 28.42 15.99
N ASN A 209 17.34 28.04 14.73
CA ASN A 209 16.04 27.65 14.16
C ASN A 209 15.59 26.32 14.79
N VAL A 210 14.74 26.40 15.80
CA VAL A 210 14.07 25.23 16.37
C VAL A 210 12.68 25.12 15.70
N LEU A 211 12.62 24.34 14.65
CA LEU A 211 11.35 24.00 13.99
C LEU A 211 10.86 22.65 14.49
N GLY A 212 9.63 22.59 14.96
CA GLY A 212 9.01 21.33 15.30
C GLY A 212 8.64 21.16 16.77
N CYS A 213 8.48 19.91 17.19
CA CYS A 213 8.13 19.56 18.56
C CYS A 213 9.31 19.67 19.49
N VAL A 214 9.22 20.57 20.46
CA VAL A 214 10.21 20.72 21.56
C VAL A 214 9.64 20.12 22.81
N ARG A 215 10.40 19.25 23.45
CA ARG A 215 10.01 18.60 24.69
C ARG A 215 9.79 19.64 25.80
N ASP A 216 8.66 19.52 26.51
CA ASP A 216 8.31 20.33 27.68
C ASP A 216 8.12 19.42 28.90
N THR A 217 9.12 19.41 29.76
CA THR A 217 9.13 18.56 30.96
C THR A 217 8.11 19.00 32.04
N THR A 218 7.49 20.17 31.87
CA THR A 218 6.37 20.60 32.75
C THR A 218 5.05 19.88 32.41
N LEU A 219 4.99 19.27 31.22
CA LEU A 219 3.86 18.46 30.79
C LEU A 219 3.99 17.02 31.27
N GLY A 220 2.87 16.40 31.65
CA GLY A 220 2.85 14.97 31.95
C GLY A 220 3.21 14.11 30.71
N ILE A 221 3.79 12.94 30.94
CA ILE A 221 4.29 12.03 29.88
C ILE A 221 3.22 11.59 28.86
N PHE A 222 1.94 11.65 29.25
CA PHE A 222 0.82 11.31 28.36
C PHE A 222 0.16 12.54 27.72
N ASN A 223 0.65 13.74 28.01
CA ASN A 223 0.13 14.95 27.38
C ASN A 223 0.66 15.07 25.97
N LEU A 224 -0.24 15.32 25.05
CA LEU A 224 0.08 15.58 23.65
C LEU A 224 -0.76 16.75 23.15
N PHE A 225 -0.21 17.51 22.23
CA PHE A 225 -0.93 18.57 21.54
C PHE A 225 -0.84 18.40 20.03
N ASP A 226 -1.96 18.67 19.35
CA ASP A 226 -2.08 18.60 17.90
C ASP A 226 -2.14 20.03 17.33
N TYR A 227 -1.40 20.22 16.25
CA TYR A 227 -1.23 21.55 15.65
C TYR A 227 -1.79 21.58 14.24
N PRO A 228 -2.67 22.56 13.93
CA PRO A 228 -3.23 22.72 12.60
C PRO A 228 -2.13 23.05 11.59
N CYS A 229 -2.36 22.69 10.34
CA CYS A 229 -1.46 23.02 9.24
C CYS A 229 -1.45 24.53 8.96
N ARG A 230 -0.26 25.10 8.74
CA ARG A 230 -0.09 26.51 8.35
C ARG A 230 -0.46 26.77 6.91
N GLY A 231 -0.39 25.78 6.03
CA GLY A 231 -0.67 25.88 4.62
C GLY A 231 -1.32 24.60 4.09
N LEU A 232 -1.23 24.40 2.80
CA LEU A 232 -1.71 23.19 2.17
C LEU A 232 -0.92 21.99 2.67
N CYS A 233 -1.63 20.90 2.91
CA CYS A 233 -1.04 19.63 3.28
C CYS A 233 -1.95 18.49 2.82
N TRP A 234 -1.36 17.47 2.23
CA TRP A 234 -2.06 16.32 1.68
C TRP A 234 -1.42 15.04 2.20
N ASP A 235 -2.20 14.18 2.82
CA ASP A 235 -1.76 12.81 3.07
C ASP A 235 -2.03 11.95 1.82
N ILE A 236 -1.05 11.08 1.51
CA ILE A 236 -1.05 10.25 0.30
C ILE A 236 -1.24 8.79 0.73
N PHE A 237 -2.31 8.18 0.26
CA PHE A 237 -2.58 6.75 0.43
C PHE A 237 -2.34 6.03 -0.89
N TYR A 238 -1.79 4.83 -0.81
CA TYR A 238 -1.50 3.99 -1.96
C TYR A 238 -2.38 2.75 -1.94
N SER A 239 -2.70 2.23 -3.12
CA SER A 239 -3.35 0.92 -3.22
C SER A 239 -2.48 -0.17 -2.59
N THR A 240 -3.09 -1.02 -1.79
CA THR A 240 -2.46 -2.20 -1.19
C THR A 240 -2.87 -3.48 -1.89
N ASP A 241 -4.05 -3.48 -2.50
CA ASP A 241 -4.60 -4.63 -3.19
C ASP A 241 -4.01 -4.79 -4.59
N VAL A 242 -3.81 -6.02 -5.02
CA VAL A 242 -3.39 -6.35 -6.38
C VAL A 242 -4.63 -6.54 -7.24
N ASN A 243 -4.94 -5.55 -8.08
CA ASN A 243 -6.09 -5.58 -8.97
C ASN A 243 -5.63 -5.85 -10.41
N VAL A 244 -5.72 -7.10 -10.85
CA VAL A 244 -5.33 -7.52 -12.19
C VAL A 244 -6.53 -7.96 -13.03
N PHE A 245 -6.40 -7.86 -14.34
CA PHE A 245 -7.41 -8.25 -15.30
C PHE A 245 -6.77 -8.81 -16.57
N ALA A 246 -7.45 -9.78 -17.19
CA ALA A 246 -7.13 -10.28 -18.51
C ALA A 246 -8.39 -10.22 -19.37
N ASP A 247 -8.26 -9.82 -20.60
CA ASP A 247 -9.36 -9.64 -21.56
C ASP A 247 -9.82 -10.93 -22.25
N LEU A 248 -9.47 -12.09 -21.71
CA LEU A 248 -9.68 -13.44 -22.30
C LEU A 248 -11.04 -13.66 -23.00
N ASN A 249 -12.08 -12.95 -22.58
CA ASN A 249 -13.44 -13.07 -23.13
C ASN A 249 -13.96 -11.75 -23.73
N ALA A 250 -13.11 -10.74 -23.87
CA ALA A 250 -13.55 -9.38 -24.17
C ALA A 250 -12.69 -8.68 -25.21
N ASP A 251 -11.86 -9.45 -25.94
CA ASP A 251 -10.92 -8.98 -26.96
C ASP A 251 -11.56 -7.93 -27.90
N GLY A 252 -11.00 -6.74 -27.94
CA GLY A 252 -11.46 -5.63 -28.75
C GLY A 252 -12.77 -4.99 -28.32
N ARG A 253 -13.29 -5.28 -27.14
CA ARG A 253 -14.56 -4.72 -26.65
C ARG A 253 -14.35 -3.59 -25.65
N LEU A 254 -15.29 -2.64 -25.66
CA LEU A 254 -15.38 -1.63 -24.62
C LEU A 254 -15.62 -2.30 -23.27
N GLN A 255 -14.72 -2.11 -22.34
CA GLN A 255 -14.86 -2.54 -20.95
C GLN A 255 -15.58 -1.44 -20.17
N VAL A 256 -16.76 -1.76 -19.63
CA VAL A 256 -17.59 -0.81 -18.89
C VAL A 256 -17.71 -1.25 -17.44
N GLY A 257 -17.50 -0.34 -16.51
CA GLY A 257 -17.72 -0.59 -15.09
C GLY A 257 -16.69 -1.51 -14.44
N ARG A 258 -15.44 -1.48 -14.89
CA ARG A 258 -14.38 -2.21 -14.21
C ARG A 258 -14.06 -1.55 -12.86
N LYS A 259 -14.32 -2.24 -11.76
CA LYS A 259 -13.98 -1.76 -10.41
C LYS A 259 -12.46 -1.76 -10.22
N VAL A 260 -11.89 -0.60 -9.91
CA VAL A 260 -10.44 -0.41 -9.76
C VAL A 260 -10.03 -0.03 -8.35
N ALA A 261 -10.95 0.50 -7.55
CA ALA A 261 -10.66 0.88 -6.16
C ALA A 261 -11.89 0.78 -5.28
N SER A 262 -11.67 0.55 -3.98
CA SER A 262 -12.64 0.78 -2.91
C SER A 262 -11.99 1.74 -1.92
N ILE A 263 -12.39 3.00 -1.96
CA ILE A 263 -11.76 4.06 -1.18
C ILE A 263 -12.55 4.28 0.11
N PRO A 264 -11.97 4.01 1.30
CA PRO A 264 -12.64 4.28 2.57
C PRO A 264 -13.03 5.76 2.70
N ILE A 265 -14.16 6.00 3.33
CA ILE A 265 -14.58 7.38 3.60
C ILE A 265 -13.88 7.83 4.89
N TYR A 266 -12.76 8.54 4.74
CA TYR A 266 -12.03 9.10 5.89
C TYR A 266 -12.67 10.39 6.38
N GLN A 267 -13.17 11.22 5.45
CA GLN A 267 -13.80 12.51 5.68
C GLN A 267 -14.76 12.85 4.54
N ARG A 268 -15.57 13.91 4.71
CA ARG A 268 -16.50 14.35 3.66
C ARG A 268 -15.88 15.36 2.68
N ASP A 269 -14.69 15.85 2.97
CA ASP A 269 -13.98 16.74 2.06
C ASP A 269 -13.64 16.00 0.75
N GLN A 270 -13.51 16.76 -0.32
CA GLN A 270 -13.11 16.22 -1.62
C GLN A 270 -11.70 15.62 -1.54
N ALA A 271 -11.47 14.59 -2.33
CA ALA A 271 -10.17 13.96 -2.48
C ALA A 271 -9.80 13.81 -3.95
N LEU A 272 -8.52 13.71 -4.25
CA LEU A 272 -8.05 13.38 -5.59
C LEU A 272 -7.54 11.94 -5.61
N LEU A 273 -8.15 11.13 -6.48
CA LEU A 273 -7.70 9.79 -6.78
C LEU A 273 -6.96 9.79 -8.12
N VAL A 274 -5.69 9.45 -8.11
CA VAL A 274 -4.91 9.24 -9.34
C VAL A 274 -4.92 7.75 -9.65
N ILE A 275 -5.65 7.37 -10.70
CA ILE A 275 -5.79 5.99 -11.16
C ILE A 275 -4.70 5.73 -12.20
N GLU A 276 -3.96 4.63 -12.04
CA GLU A 276 -2.94 4.16 -12.96
C GLU A 276 -3.34 2.79 -13.51
N GLN A 277 -3.48 2.70 -14.83
CA GLN A 277 -3.65 1.45 -15.55
C GLN A 277 -2.32 1.07 -16.20
N LEU A 278 -1.77 -0.07 -15.82
CA LEU A 278 -0.50 -0.59 -16.30
C LEU A 278 -0.76 -1.77 -17.23
N SER A 279 -0.03 -1.83 -18.35
CA SER A 279 0.04 -3.03 -19.18
C SER A 279 0.94 -4.07 -18.49
N LEU A 280 0.63 -5.35 -18.63
CA LEU A 280 1.46 -6.43 -18.12
C LEU A 280 1.84 -7.41 -19.24
N SER A 281 3.05 -8.00 -19.12
CA SER A 281 3.36 -9.22 -19.86
C SER A 281 2.51 -10.40 -19.36
N PRO A 282 2.31 -11.46 -20.15
CA PRO A 282 1.59 -12.66 -19.70
C PRO A 282 2.21 -13.28 -18.43
N ASN A 283 3.54 -13.23 -18.30
CA ASN A 283 4.23 -13.77 -17.14
C ASN A 283 4.05 -12.89 -15.89
N ALA A 284 4.13 -11.57 -16.04
CA ALA A 284 3.84 -10.63 -14.97
C ALA A 284 2.39 -10.78 -14.49
N TYR A 285 1.42 -10.91 -15.41
CA TYR A 285 0.03 -11.14 -15.06
C TYR A 285 -0.15 -12.42 -14.23
N ARG A 286 0.46 -13.54 -14.67
CA ARG A 286 0.38 -14.81 -13.94
C ARG A 286 0.95 -14.68 -12.51
N TYR A 287 2.08 -13.99 -12.37
CA TYR A 287 2.68 -13.73 -11.06
C TYR A 287 1.73 -12.93 -10.16
N TYR A 288 1.26 -11.77 -10.63
CA TYR A 288 0.38 -10.91 -9.83
C TYR A 288 -0.97 -11.56 -9.55
N LYS A 289 -1.51 -12.34 -10.49
CA LYS A 289 -2.76 -13.10 -10.28
C LYS A 289 -2.60 -14.14 -9.19
N LEU A 290 -1.51 -14.92 -9.23
CA LEU A 290 -1.22 -15.90 -8.19
C LEU A 290 -1.01 -15.23 -6.82
N PHE A 291 -0.30 -14.11 -6.79
CA PHE A 291 -0.10 -13.34 -5.57
C PHE A 291 -1.43 -12.80 -5.01
N ALA A 292 -2.30 -12.27 -5.86
CA ALA A 292 -3.63 -11.81 -5.47
C ALA A 292 -4.49 -12.96 -4.91
N ASP A 293 -4.48 -14.12 -5.58
CA ASP A 293 -5.25 -15.29 -5.15
C ASP A 293 -4.80 -15.83 -3.77
N GLN A 294 -3.50 -15.78 -3.49
CA GLN A 294 -2.96 -16.20 -2.20
C GLN A 294 -3.17 -15.21 -1.06
N THR A 295 -3.23 -13.92 -1.36
CA THR A 295 -3.27 -12.88 -0.31
C THR A 295 -4.68 -12.31 -0.08
N GLN A 296 -5.55 -12.36 -1.08
CA GLN A 296 -6.86 -11.71 -1.04
C GLN A 296 -8.03 -12.69 -0.89
N ASN A 297 -7.81 -13.99 -1.08
CA ASN A 297 -8.81 -15.04 -0.96
C ASN A 297 -8.54 -15.95 0.25
N THR A 298 -8.15 -15.39 1.38
CA THR A 298 -7.84 -16.14 2.60
C THR A 298 -9.06 -16.25 3.50
N GLY A 299 -9.36 -17.45 3.98
CA GLY A 299 -10.39 -17.70 5.01
C GLY A 299 -11.40 -18.79 4.69
N THR A 300 -11.22 -19.57 3.63
CA THR A 300 -12.08 -20.73 3.32
C THR A 300 -11.31 -22.05 3.46
N LEU A 301 -12.04 -23.14 3.72
CA LEU A 301 -11.48 -24.51 3.78
C LEU A 301 -10.87 -24.99 2.45
N ALA A 302 -11.12 -24.27 1.36
CA ALA A 302 -10.63 -24.60 0.02
C ALA A 302 -9.39 -23.76 -0.37
N ASP A 303 -8.88 -22.91 0.52
CA ASP A 303 -7.75 -22.04 0.23
C ASP A 303 -6.47 -22.87 0.09
N THR A 304 -5.71 -22.56 -0.95
CA THR A 304 -4.41 -23.16 -1.17
C THR A 304 -3.46 -22.69 -0.04
N PRO A 305 -2.69 -23.60 0.58
CA PRO A 305 -1.71 -23.17 1.58
C PRO A 305 -0.80 -22.09 1.02
N PRO A 306 -0.52 -21.02 1.76
CA PRO A 306 0.36 -19.95 1.29
C PRO A 306 1.76 -20.51 1.03
N ALA A 307 2.20 -20.42 -0.21
CA ALA A 307 3.55 -20.77 -0.63
C ALA A 307 4.26 -19.50 -1.15
N PRO A 308 5.58 -19.36 -0.96
CA PRO A 308 6.29 -18.24 -1.54
C PRO A 308 6.08 -18.19 -3.05
N THR A 309 5.51 -17.11 -3.54
CA THR A 309 5.35 -16.92 -4.99
C THR A 309 6.71 -16.57 -5.58
N VAL A 310 7.33 -17.54 -6.26
CA VAL A 310 8.63 -17.36 -6.92
C VAL A 310 8.50 -16.31 -8.03
N GLY A 311 9.38 -15.31 -8.00
CA GLY A 311 9.44 -14.24 -9.00
C GLY A 311 10.14 -14.62 -10.29
N ASN A 312 10.52 -13.59 -11.06
CA ASN A 312 11.22 -13.78 -12.31
C ASN A 312 12.73 -13.48 -12.25
N VAL A 313 13.27 -13.37 -11.05
CA VAL A 313 14.70 -13.14 -10.81
C VAL A 313 15.35 -14.43 -10.32
N ARG A 314 16.51 -14.76 -10.85
CA ARG A 314 17.26 -15.97 -10.49
C ARG A 314 18.67 -15.65 -10.04
N ASN A 315 19.21 -16.45 -9.12
CA ASN A 315 20.62 -16.48 -8.79
C ASN A 315 21.38 -17.22 -9.88
N LEU A 316 22.47 -16.64 -10.41
CA LEU A 316 23.26 -17.27 -11.46
C LEU A 316 24.20 -18.38 -10.94
N ALA A 317 24.49 -18.37 -9.63
CA ALA A 317 25.36 -19.36 -9.00
C ALA A 317 24.57 -20.50 -8.33
N ASP A 318 23.33 -20.24 -7.88
CA ASP A 318 22.47 -21.23 -7.23
C ASP A 318 21.04 -21.18 -7.82
N PRO A 319 20.73 -22.04 -8.78
CA PRO A 319 19.41 -22.10 -9.42
C PRO A 319 18.27 -22.49 -8.46
N ASN A 320 18.59 -23.04 -7.27
CA ASN A 320 17.59 -23.48 -6.29
C ASN A 320 17.23 -22.37 -5.29
N GLU A 321 17.93 -21.23 -5.30
CA GLU A 321 17.54 -20.09 -4.46
C GLU A 321 16.19 -19.51 -4.95
N ASN A 322 15.19 -19.56 -4.09
CA ASN A 322 13.91 -18.94 -4.37
C ASN A 322 14.01 -17.42 -4.16
N VAL A 323 13.83 -16.67 -5.25
CA VAL A 323 13.70 -15.21 -5.23
C VAL A 323 12.26 -14.84 -5.39
N VAL A 324 11.73 -14.03 -4.48
CA VAL A 324 10.34 -13.56 -4.50
C VAL A 324 10.26 -12.11 -4.99
N GLY A 325 9.07 -11.66 -5.35
CA GLY A 325 8.88 -10.36 -5.99
C GLY A 325 9.01 -10.46 -7.52
N TYR A 326 8.85 -9.35 -8.21
CA TYR A 326 8.83 -9.36 -9.67
C TYR A 326 9.44 -8.07 -10.23
N PHE A 327 10.26 -8.22 -11.26
CA PHE A 327 10.72 -7.12 -12.10
C PHE A 327 9.88 -7.11 -13.40
N SER A 328 9.23 -5.99 -13.71
CA SER A 328 8.40 -5.86 -14.91
C SER A 328 8.66 -4.56 -15.67
N ALA A 329 8.12 -4.49 -16.89
CA ALA A 329 8.10 -3.28 -17.71
C ALA A 329 6.65 -3.03 -18.15
N ALA A 330 6.14 -1.83 -17.92
CA ALA A 330 4.74 -1.49 -18.16
C ALA A 330 4.59 -0.07 -18.74
N SER A 331 3.78 0.09 -19.78
CA SER A 331 3.23 1.40 -20.14
C SER A 331 2.11 1.76 -19.17
N VAL A 332 1.93 3.04 -18.86
CA VAL A 332 1.00 3.51 -17.83
C VAL A 332 0.07 4.59 -18.37
N ALA A 333 -1.23 4.31 -18.36
CA ALA A 333 -2.26 5.32 -18.56
C ALA A 333 -2.69 5.88 -17.19
N VAL A 334 -2.68 7.19 -17.05
CA VAL A 334 -2.98 7.90 -15.80
C VAL A 334 -4.25 8.71 -15.95
N LEU A 335 -5.19 8.57 -15.02
CA LEU A 335 -6.40 9.36 -14.95
C LEU A 335 -6.58 9.97 -13.55
N PRO A 336 -6.44 11.31 -13.38
CA PRO A 336 -6.87 12.00 -12.17
C PRO A 336 -8.41 11.99 -12.06
N TYR A 337 -8.94 11.61 -10.91
CA TYR A 337 -10.37 11.58 -10.65
C TYR A 337 -10.71 12.25 -9.32
N LYS A 338 -11.61 13.25 -9.35
CA LYS A 338 -12.06 13.94 -8.14
C LYS A 338 -13.20 13.17 -7.47
N LEU A 339 -12.91 12.62 -6.28
CA LEU A 339 -13.92 12.08 -5.39
C LEU A 339 -14.62 13.23 -4.67
N THR A 340 -15.80 13.63 -5.15
CA THR A 340 -16.56 14.75 -4.56
C THR A 340 -17.27 14.36 -3.27
N ARG A 341 -17.54 13.06 -3.09
CA ARG A 341 -18.27 12.49 -1.94
C ARG A 341 -19.68 13.03 -1.73
N GLN A 342 -20.25 13.67 -2.74
CA GLN A 342 -21.64 14.16 -2.70
C GLN A 342 -22.67 13.03 -2.61
N ASN A 343 -22.29 11.82 -3.06
CA ASN A 343 -23.10 10.61 -3.01
C ASN A 343 -23.07 9.90 -1.65
N VAL A 344 -22.27 10.37 -0.69
CA VAL A 344 -22.18 9.78 0.65
C VAL A 344 -23.39 10.18 1.48
N THR A 345 -24.33 9.26 1.65
CA THR A 345 -25.63 9.51 2.28
C THR A 345 -25.68 9.19 3.76
N THR A 346 -24.82 8.30 4.25
CA THR A 346 -24.82 7.81 5.64
C THR A 346 -23.46 8.01 6.31
N GLY A 347 -23.42 7.92 7.64
CA GLY A 347 -22.19 7.97 8.44
C GLY A 347 -21.88 9.37 9.00
N SER A 348 -21.32 9.36 10.21
CA SER A 348 -20.76 10.54 10.87
C SER A 348 -19.24 10.45 10.76
N TYR A 349 -18.66 11.28 9.90
CA TYR A 349 -17.22 11.29 9.65
C TYR A 349 -16.58 12.46 10.41
N GLN A 350 -15.72 12.13 11.37
CA GLN A 350 -15.09 13.13 12.25
C GLN A 350 -13.82 13.76 11.65
N GLY A 351 -13.54 13.47 10.39
CA GLY A 351 -12.38 13.97 9.63
C GLY A 351 -11.21 13.02 9.58
N LEU A 352 -10.27 13.34 8.69
CA LEU A 352 -9.10 12.51 8.39
C LEU A 352 -8.24 12.22 9.64
N PHE A 353 -8.05 13.22 10.49
CA PHE A 353 -7.26 13.05 11.71
C PHE A 353 -7.84 11.96 12.63
N TYR A 354 -9.16 11.99 12.83
CA TYR A 354 -9.83 10.95 13.63
C TYR A 354 -9.73 9.57 12.97
N ALA A 355 -9.91 9.51 11.66
CA ALA A 355 -9.83 8.25 10.92
C ALA A 355 -8.45 7.57 11.07
N ILE A 356 -7.38 8.37 11.11
CA ILE A 356 -6.00 7.87 11.25
C ILE A 356 -5.66 7.58 12.71
N ASN A 357 -6.01 8.50 13.63
CA ASN A 357 -5.52 8.45 15.02
C ASN A 357 -6.52 7.86 16.03
N ARG A 358 -7.76 7.58 15.61
CA ARG A 358 -8.86 7.07 16.45
C ARG A 358 -9.19 7.95 17.66
N ARG A 359 -8.82 9.24 17.60
CA ARG A 359 -9.12 10.26 18.63
C ARG A 359 -9.35 11.62 17.98
N LEU A 360 -10.01 12.51 18.70
CA LEU A 360 -10.11 13.91 18.29
C LEU A 360 -8.79 14.65 18.54
N PRO A 361 -8.51 15.73 17.77
CA PRO A 361 -7.36 16.57 18.01
C PRO A 361 -7.42 17.23 19.38
N ASN A 362 -6.29 17.25 20.09
CA ASN A 362 -6.12 17.98 21.36
C ASN A 362 -5.30 19.26 21.08
N VAL A 363 -5.99 20.38 20.96
CA VAL A 363 -5.38 21.65 20.56
C VAL A 363 -4.76 22.33 21.76
N GLU A 364 -3.51 22.80 21.66
CA GLU A 364 -2.87 23.65 22.68
C GLU A 364 -3.68 24.94 22.87
N SER A 365 -3.96 25.30 24.11
CA SER A 365 -4.61 26.57 24.40
C SER A 365 -3.74 27.75 23.97
N PRO A 366 -4.34 28.85 23.49
CA PRO A 366 -3.59 30.08 23.19
C PRO A 366 -2.72 30.47 24.37
N ARG A 367 -1.43 30.77 24.12
CA ARG A 367 -0.55 31.25 25.16
C ARG A 367 -0.88 32.70 25.44
N ASN A 368 -1.21 33.01 26.70
CA ASN A 368 -1.34 34.40 27.17
C ASN A 368 0.04 35.04 27.23
N GLY A 369 0.49 35.59 26.10
CA GLY A 369 1.63 36.49 26.07
C GLY A 369 1.17 37.82 26.65
N GLY A 370 1.73 38.24 27.77
CA GLY A 370 1.45 39.55 28.32
C GLY A 370 1.79 40.67 27.30
N SER A 371 0.80 41.42 26.95
CA SER A 371 0.62 42.56 26.05
C SER A 371 -0.05 42.27 24.71
N SER A 372 -1.34 42.55 24.66
CA SER A 372 -2.19 43.14 23.59
C SER A 372 -2.23 42.54 22.15
N ALA A 373 -1.58 41.44 21.83
CA ALA A 373 -1.88 40.68 20.60
C ALA A 373 -2.01 39.20 21.00
N GLY A 374 -3.23 38.66 21.00
CA GLY A 374 -3.47 37.26 21.24
C GLY A 374 -2.63 36.43 20.27
N VAL A 375 -1.60 35.76 20.78
CA VAL A 375 -0.83 34.81 19.99
C VAL A 375 -1.78 33.64 19.72
N GLY A 376 -2.25 33.52 18.49
CA GLY A 376 -3.13 32.44 18.08
C GLY A 376 -2.49 31.08 18.36
N VAL A 377 -3.28 30.01 18.30
CA VAL A 377 -2.77 28.63 18.39
C VAL A 377 -1.64 28.47 17.39
N PRO A 378 -0.45 27.98 17.80
CA PRO A 378 0.64 27.74 16.86
C PRO A 378 0.17 26.78 15.75
N SER A 379 0.57 27.08 14.52
CA SER A 379 0.34 26.20 13.38
C SER A 379 1.63 25.53 12.94
N ALA A 380 1.57 24.28 12.52
CA ALA A 380 2.70 23.50 12.10
C ALA A 380 2.88 23.55 10.56
N ILE A 381 4.12 23.44 10.10
CA ILE A 381 4.39 23.30 8.67
C ILE A 381 4.08 21.88 8.21
N CYS A 382 3.63 21.74 6.96
CA CYS A 382 3.51 20.44 6.31
C CYS A 382 4.93 19.95 5.95
N ILE A 383 5.36 18.85 6.54
CA ILE A 383 6.67 18.24 6.24
C ILE A 383 6.46 17.18 5.17
N PRO A 384 6.99 17.36 3.95
CA PRO A 384 6.88 16.37 2.88
C PRO A 384 7.55 15.05 3.25
N SER A 385 6.92 13.95 2.80
CA SER A 385 7.42 12.58 2.96
C SER A 385 6.91 11.71 1.82
N ARG A 386 7.18 10.41 1.87
CA ARG A 386 6.61 9.45 0.89
C ARG A 386 5.08 9.39 0.95
N THR A 387 4.48 9.74 2.08
CA THR A 387 3.03 9.68 2.32
C THR A 387 2.40 11.05 2.58
N ARG A 388 3.13 12.15 2.33
CA ARG A 388 2.64 13.51 2.57
C ARG A 388 3.29 14.51 1.63
N THR A 389 2.53 15.52 1.18
CA THR A 389 3.04 16.62 0.37
C THR A 389 2.38 17.94 0.75
N ASP A 390 3.15 19.03 0.63
CA ASP A 390 2.70 20.43 0.75
C ASP A 390 2.36 21.04 -0.62
N LEU A 391 2.61 20.30 -1.70
CA LEU A 391 2.31 20.74 -3.06
C LEU A 391 0.88 20.37 -3.45
N LEU A 392 0.25 21.22 -4.24
CA LEU A 392 -1.03 20.90 -4.84
C LEU A 392 -0.89 19.66 -5.73
N PRO A 393 -1.68 18.58 -5.48
CA PRO A 393 -1.57 17.37 -6.28
C PRO A 393 -1.86 17.61 -7.76
N PRO A 394 -1.09 17.03 -8.68
CA PRO A 394 -1.35 17.18 -10.12
C PRO A 394 -2.74 16.67 -10.51
N GLY A 395 -3.57 17.54 -11.09
CA GLY A 395 -4.94 17.21 -11.48
C GLY A 395 -6.01 17.61 -10.45
N TRP A 396 -5.62 18.25 -9.37
CA TRP A 396 -6.55 18.80 -8.37
C TRP A 396 -7.45 19.90 -8.93
#